data_0b9db3e5d38ce54a35e4af32df0e7d14
#
_entry.id   0b9db3e5d38ce54a35e4af32df0e7d14
#
_cell.length_a   1.000
_cell.length_b   1.000
_cell.length_c   1.000
_cell.angle_alpha   90.00
_cell.angle_beta   90.00
_cell.angle_gamma   90.00
#
_symmetry.space_group_name_H-M   'P 1'
#
loop_
_entity.id
_entity.type
_entity.pdbx_description
1 polymer ?
#
loop_
_entity_poly.entity_id
_entity_poly.type
_entity_poly.pdbx_seq_one_letter_code
_entity_poly.pdbx_strand_id
1 'polypeptide(L)'
;MNDLRSPMANRITTRRGLLKQGVNMAAAGALCSLCVAGVTTPTFAAALTKEQRDKLTPDQVLQSLVDGNERFRTGKMQGHDYLAQKRATRGGQYPMAAILSCIDSRAPAEIILDTGIGETFTARVAGSIANDDLLGSLEFACAVTGAKLILVMGHTACGAIKGAIDGAELGHLTGLLEKIKPSVVATSYAGERVSKNYAFVDAVAKTNVIHTVAAIRGQSSVLANLEKDGKIKIVGSMYYLEGGRVETLS
;
A
#
# COMPACT_ATOMS: atom_id res chain seq x y z
N MET A 1 -36.01 11.71 61.56
CA MET A 1 -35.21 12.70 62.31
C MET A 1 -33.89 12.85 61.60
N ASN A 2 -33.61 14.10 61.21
CA ASN A 2 -32.39 14.75 60.73
C ASN A 2 -31.78 14.33 59.36
N ASP A 3 -32.17 15.16 58.54
CA ASP A 3 -31.68 15.83 57.35
C ASP A 3 -30.22 16.35 57.52
N LEU A 4 -29.35 16.11 56.59
CA LEU A 4 -28.17 16.94 56.29
C LEU A 4 -27.79 16.80 54.80
N ARG A 5 -28.42 17.62 53.98
CA ARG A 5 -27.94 17.93 52.59
C ARG A 5 -26.87 19.02 52.68
N SER A 6 -25.73 18.79 52.09
CA SER A 6 -24.72 19.82 51.83
C SER A 6 -24.60 20.03 50.30
N PRO A 7 -24.70 21.27 49.77
CA PRO A 7 -24.63 21.50 48.34
C PRO A 7 -23.19 21.73 47.90
N MET A 8 -22.71 20.92 46.91
CA MET A 8 -21.49 21.22 46.18
C MET A 8 -21.71 22.39 45.21
N ALA A 9 -21.10 23.51 45.49
CA ALA A 9 -21.06 24.67 44.61
C ALA A 9 -20.18 24.40 43.38
N ASN A 10 -20.81 24.43 42.25
CA ASN A 10 -20.19 24.32 40.94
C ASN A 10 -19.56 25.69 40.58
N ARG A 11 -18.21 25.80 40.69
CA ARG A 11 -17.48 27.01 40.23
C ARG A 11 -17.24 26.92 38.74
N ILE A 12 -18.07 27.60 37.96
CA ILE A 12 -17.84 27.90 36.56
C ILE A 12 -16.74 28.96 36.47
N THR A 13 -15.55 28.59 36.12
CA THR A 13 -14.46 29.53 35.79
C THR A 13 -14.66 30.05 34.36
N THR A 14 -15.09 31.31 34.24
CA THR A 14 -15.21 31.98 32.93
C THR A 14 -13.86 32.37 32.34
N ARG A 15 -13.75 32.28 31.03
CA ARG A 15 -12.54 32.60 30.22
C ARG A 15 -11.94 34.01 30.47
N ARG A 16 -12.64 34.89 31.17
CA ARG A 16 -12.15 36.25 31.54
C ARG A 16 -11.32 36.28 32.82
N GLY A 17 -11.31 35.24 33.64
CA GLY A 17 -10.51 35.17 34.88
C GLY A 17 -9.02 34.82 34.66
N LEU A 18 -8.68 34.22 33.51
CA LEU A 18 -7.30 33.76 33.19
C LEU A 18 -6.39 34.85 32.61
N LEU A 19 -6.93 36.02 32.22
CA LEU A 19 -6.15 37.11 31.56
C LEU A 19 -5.68 38.21 32.51
N LYS A 20 -5.93 38.13 33.81
CA LYS A 20 -5.55 39.17 34.79
C LYS A 20 -4.39 38.79 35.75
N GLN A 21 -3.71 37.65 35.59
CA GLN A 21 -2.58 37.24 36.43
C GLN A 21 -1.20 37.24 35.73
N GLY A 22 -1.05 37.97 34.67
CA GLY A 22 0.18 37.97 33.89
C GLY A 22 0.88 39.31 33.77
N VAL A 23 0.99 40.13 34.85
CA VAL A 23 1.94 41.26 34.88
C VAL A 23 2.43 41.44 36.30
N ASN A 24 3.57 40.92 36.61
CA ASN A 24 4.62 41.48 37.49
C ASN A 24 5.59 40.37 37.90
N MET A 25 6.70 40.28 37.21
CA MET A 25 8.01 39.98 37.78
C MET A 25 9.08 40.34 36.76
N ALA A 26 9.68 41.53 36.96
CA ALA A 26 10.88 41.92 36.27
C ALA A 26 12.09 41.43 37.10
N ALA A 27 13.13 41.01 36.39
CA ALA A 27 14.56 41.03 36.73
C ALA A 27 15.05 40.09 37.84
N ALA A 28 15.65 38.98 37.41
CA ALA A 28 16.93 38.48 37.93
C ALA A 28 17.58 37.59 36.87
N GLY A 29 18.74 38.06 36.36
CA GLY A 29 19.51 37.33 35.37
C GLY A 29 20.14 36.06 35.95
N ALA A 30 19.94 34.97 35.24
CA ALA A 30 20.78 33.79 35.31
C ALA A 30 20.77 33.13 33.92
N LEU A 31 21.96 33.12 33.30
CA LEU A 31 22.24 32.41 32.06
C LEU A 31 22.04 30.89 32.32
N CYS A 32 20.85 30.42 32.09
CA CYS A 32 20.60 28.99 31.85
C CYS A 32 20.56 28.78 30.35
N SER A 33 21.59 28.12 29.82
CA SER A 33 21.53 27.48 28.49
C SER A 33 20.37 26.50 28.48
N LEU A 34 19.17 26.96 28.11
CA LEU A 34 18.07 26.08 27.77
C LEU A 34 18.47 25.39 26.46
N CYS A 35 18.84 24.12 26.58
CA CYS A 35 18.66 23.17 25.49
C CYS A 35 17.20 23.27 25.05
N VAL A 36 16.94 24.04 24.01
CA VAL A 36 15.69 23.92 23.25
C VAL A 36 15.74 22.52 22.64
N ALA A 37 15.16 21.55 23.37
CA ALA A 37 14.79 20.29 22.78
C ALA A 37 13.89 20.68 21.58
N GLY A 38 14.46 20.63 20.39
CA GLY A 38 13.73 20.91 19.16
C GLY A 38 12.52 19.99 19.17
N VAL A 39 11.34 20.57 19.30
CA VAL A 39 10.09 19.88 18.98
C VAL A 39 10.17 19.59 17.49
N THR A 40 10.67 18.39 17.15
CA THR A 40 10.61 17.90 15.79
C THR A 40 9.13 17.72 15.48
N THR A 41 8.56 18.69 14.77
CA THR A 41 7.25 18.51 14.18
C THR A 41 7.35 17.26 13.28
N PRO A 42 6.42 16.29 13.41
CA PRO A 42 6.45 15.12 12.56
C PRO A 42 6.38 15.60 11.10
N THR A 43 7.39 15.26 10.31
CA THR A 43 7.39 15.52 8.88
C THR A 43 6.49 14.48 8.25
N PHE A 44 5.34 14.91 7.76
CA PHE A 44 4.44 14.05 7.01
C PHE A 44 4.93 13.90 5.57
N ALA A 45 4.86 12.69 5.03
CA ALA A 45 5.16 12.45 3.62
C ALA A 45 4.21 13.28 2.74
N ALA A 46 4.79 14.08 1.86
CA ALA A 46 4.05 14.87 0.89
C ALA A 46 3.75 14.05 -0.37
N ALA A 47 2.64 14.35 -1.05
CA ALA A 47 2.36 13.75 -2.35
C ALA A 47 3.44 14.16 -3.37
N LEU A 48 3.82 13.24 -4.28
CA LEU A 48 4.82 13.47 -5.32
C LEU A 48 4.38 14.58 -6.29
N THR A 49 5.33 15.42 -6.70
CA THR A 49 5.16 16.29 -7.86
C THR A 49 5.55 15.57 -9.14
N LYS A 50 5.13 16.13 -10.29
CA LYS A 50 5.52 15.58 -11.60
C LYS A 50 7.04 15.53 -11.77
N GLU A 51 7.73 16.60 -11.39
CA GLU A 51 9.19 16.73 -11.52
C GLU A 51 9.94 15.73 -10.63
N GLN A 52 9.41 15.44 -9.44
CA GLN A 52 9.98 14.43 -8.55
C GLN A 52 9.80 13.03 -9.14
N ARG A 53 8.56 12.68 -9.56
CA ARG A 53 8.26 11.40 -10.17
C ARG A 53 9.06 11.15 -11.46
N ASP A 54 9.18 12.17 -12.35
CA ASP A 54 9.86 12.02 -13.62
C ASP A 54 11.37 11.74 -13.48
N LYS A 55 11.98 12.17 -12.37
CA LYS A 55 13.39 11.89 -12.04
C LYS A 55 13.64 10.47 -11.54
N LEU A 56 12.60 9.76 -11.10
CA LEU A 56 12.74 8.41 -10.57
C LEU A 56 13.01 7.42 -11.72
N THR A 57 13.92 6.49 -11.49
CA THR A 57 14.08 5.30 -12.32
C THR A 57 13.14 4.19 -11.85
N PRO A 58 12.79 3.20 -12.71
CA PRO A 58 12.00 2.05 -12.29
C PRO A 58 12.59 1.30 -11.09
N ASP A 59 13.92 1.20 -10.99
CA ASP A 59 14.60 0.55 -9.87
C ASP A 59 14.48 1.33 -8.57
N GLN A 60 14.58 2.66 -8.63
CA GLN A 60 14.37 3.51 -7.46
C GLN A 60 12.93 3.42 -6.94
N VAL A 61 11.95 3.32 -7.85
CA VAL A 61 10.55 3.11 -7.47
C VAL A 61 10.37 1.74 -6.80
N LEU A 62 10.94 0.67 -7.36
CA LEU A 62 10.88 -0.64 -6.74
C LEU A 62 11.50 -0.62 -5.35
N GLN A 63 12.69 -0.03 -5.21
CA GLN A 63 13.38 0.06 -3.92
C GLN A 63 12.55 0.85 -2.89
N SER A 64 11.91 1.95 -3.30
CA SER A 64 11.08 2.74 -2.39
C SER A 64 9.88 1.96 -1.83
N LEU A 65 9.27 1.06 -2.63
CA LEU A 65 8.21 0.16 -2.19
C LEU A 65 8.74 -0.94 -1.26
N VAL A 66 9.92 -1.48 -1.53
CA VAL A 66 10.60 -2.44 -0.64
C VAL A 66 10.91 -1.79 0.72
N ASP A 67 11.46 -0.58 0.72
CA ASP A 67 11.73 0.19 1.93
C ASP A 67 10.44 0.52 2.70
N GLY A 68 9.35 0.83 1.97
CA GLY A 68 8.02 1.02 2.53
C GLY A 68 7.51 -0.22 3.25
N ASN A 69 7.66 -1.39 2.64
CA ASN A 69 7.31 -2.65 3.28
C ASN A 69 8.15 -2.93 4.54
N GLU A 70 9.43 -2.60 4.52
CA GLU A 70 10.27 -2.76 5.71
C GLU A 70 9.83 -1.82 6.84
N ARG A 71 9.42 -0.58 6.52
CA ARG A 71 8.84 0.34 7.51
C ARG A 71 7.54 -0.21 8.10
N PHE A 72 6.65 -0.75 7.24
CA PHE A 72 5.42 -1.42 7.68
C PHE A 72 5.71 -2.56 8.64
N ARG A 73 6.62 -3.47 8.29
CA ARG A 73 6.98 -4.65 9.10
C ARG A 73 7.58 -4.30 10.45
N THR A 74 8.36 -3.23 10.51
CA THR A 74 9.07 -2.80 11.73
C THR A 74 8.27 -1.80 12.56
N GLY A 75 7.04 -1.46 12.14
CA GLY A 75 6.20 -0.48 12.83
C GLY A 75 6.71 0.96 12.74
N LYS A 76 7.59 1.24 11.76
CA LYS A 76 8.21 2.56 11.54
C LYS A 76 7.62 3.26 10.32
N MET A 77 6.32 3.09 10.08
CA MET A 77 5.63 3.73 8.96
C MET A 77 5.78 5.24 9.00
N GLN A 78 5.81 5.85 7.82
CA GLN A 78 5.82 7.30 7.70
C GLN A 78 4.48 7.88 8.21
N GLY A 79 4.54 9.08 8.79
CA GLY A 79 3.32 9.84 9.04
C GLY A 79 2.75 10.32 7.71
N HIS A 80 1.46 10.03 7.45
CA HIS A 80 0.74 10.52 6.28
C HIS A 80 -0.34 11.50 6.72
N ASP A 81 -0.24 12.77 6.31
CA ASP A 81 -1.37 13.71 6.38
C ASP A 81 -2.24 13.51 5.13
N TYR A 82 -3.13 12.52 5.19
CA TYR A 82 -4.02 12.19 4.08
C TYR A 82 -4.89 13.36 3.63
N LEU A 83 -5.26 14.28 4.53
CA LEU A 83 -6.03 15.46 4.17
C LEU A 83 -5.17 16.48 3.40
N ALA A 84 -3.90 16.66 3.77
CA ALA A 84 -2.98 17.49 3.03
C ALA A 84 -2.66 16.89 1.66
N GLN A 85 -2.38 15.58 1.60
CA GLN A 85 -2.14 14.85 0.34
C GLN A 85 -3.36 14.91 -0.59
N LYS A 86 -4.58 14.72 -0.08
CA LYS A 86 -5.82 14.89 -0.82
C LYS A 86 -5.96 16.30 -1.41
N ARG A 87 -5.62 17.35 -0.63
CA ARG A 87 -5.66 18.73 -1.14
C ARG A 87 -4.62 18.96 -2.23
N ALA A 88 -3.41 18.46 -2.03
CA ALA A 88 -2.28 18.62 -2.96
C ALA A 88 -2.54 17.92 -4.31
N THR A 89 -3.18 16.75 -4.30
CA THR A 89 -3.42 15.93 -5.49
C THR A 89 -4.74 16.26 -6.22
N ARG A 90 -5.55 17.21 -5.69
CA ARG A 90 -6.85 17.56 -6.29
C ARG A 90 -6.78 18.03 -7.74
N GLY A 91 -5.73 18.73 -8.10
CA GLY A 91 -5.54 19.31 -9.44
C GLY A 91 -4.75 18.43 -10.40
N GLY A 92 -4.15 17.33 -9.91
CA GLY A 92 -3.34 16.41 -10.69
C GLY A 92 -2.70 15.36 -9.80
N GLN A 93 -2.36 14.21 -10.39
CA GLN A 93 -1.72 13.10 -9.67
C GLN A 93 -0.52 12.61 -10.47
N TYR A 94 0.54 12.23 -9.76
CA TYR A 94 1.80 11.78 -10.34
C TYR A 94 2.31 10.50 -9.68
N PRO A 95 1.51 9.41 -9.73
CA PRO A 95 1.88 8.16 -9.11
C PRO A 95 3.17 7.60 -9.69
N MET A 96 4.00 7.03 -8.83
CA MET A 96 5.26 6.41 -9.24
C MET A 96 5.08 4.97 -9.73
N ALA A 97 4.03 4.26 -9.26
CA ALA A 97 3.78 2.86 -9.57
C ALA A 97 2.31 2.56 -9.78
N ALA A 98 2.03 1.45 -10.48
CA ALA A 98 0.75 0.78 -10.51
C ALA A 98 0.88 -0.59 -9.84
N ILE A 99 0.01 -0.91 -8.88
CA ILE A 99 0.02 -2.15 -8.13
C ILE A 99 -1.21 -2.96 -8.50
N LEU A 100 -1.01 -4.16 -9.04
CA LEU A 100 -2.06 -5.15 -9.28
C LEU A 100 -2.04 -6.17 -8.16
N SER A 101 -3.06 -6.20 -7.32
CA SER A 101 -3.14 -7.07 -6.14
C SER A 101 -4.49 -7.76 -5.99
N CYS A 102 -4.58 -8.67 -5.02
CA CYS A 102 -5.83 -9.34 -4.67
C CYS A 102 -6.80 -8.39 -3.94
N ILE A 103 -8.10 -8.67 -4.05
CA ILE A 103 -9.14 -8.01 -3.24
C ILE A 103 -9.10 -8.44 -1.77
N ASP A 104 -8.23 -9.36 -1.36
CA ASP A 104 -8.14 -9.86 0.01
C ASP A 104 -7.98 -8.70 1.00
N SER A 105 -8.89 -8.62 1.98
CA SER A 105 -8.94 -7.51 2.93
C SER A 105 -7.70 -7.41 3.83
N ARG A 106 -6.90 -8.48 3.91
CA ARG A 106 -5.64 -8.54 4.68
C ARG A 106 -4.44 -8.03 3.89
N ALA A 107 -4.62 -7.73 2.58
CA ALA A 107 -3.56 -7.30 1.67
C ALA A 107 -3.82 -5.91 1.06
N PRO A 108 -4.05 -4.85 1.85
CA PRO A 108 -4.17 -3.48 1.35
C PRO A 108 -2.78 -2.96 0.94
N ALA A 109 -2.54 -2.87 -0.36
CA ALA A 109 -1.21 -2.58 -0.92
C ALA A 109 -0.62 -1.26 -0.40
N GLU A 110 -1.43 -0.21 -0.29
CA GLU A 110 -0.99 1.11 0.16
C GLU A 110 -0.43 1.08 1.59
N ILE A 111 -1.08 0.32 2.48
CA ILE A 111 -0.64 0.17 3.88
C ILE A 111 0.62 -0.69 3.94
N ILE A 112 0.62 -1.84 3.23
CA ILE A 112 1.73 -2.80 3.23
C ILE A 112 3.02 -2.20 2.66
N LEU A 113 2.88 -1.28 1.69
CA LEU A 113 4.01 -0.62 1.03
C LEU A 113 4.26 0.79 1.56
N ASP A 114 3.55 1.19 2.63
CA ASP A 114 3.68 2.49 3.30
C ASP A 114 3.65 3.66 2.32
N THR A 115 2.61 3.68 1.46
CA THR A 115 2.39 4.73 0.46
C THR A 115 1.18 5.59 0.79
N GLY A 116 1.25 6.86 0.39
CA GLY A 116 0.22 7.86 0.62
C GLY A 116 -0.72 8.08 -0.58
N ILE A 117 -1.68 8.99 -0.39
CA ILE A 117 -2.62 9.38 -1.44
C ILE A 117 -1.87 10.05 -2.60
N GLY A 118 -2.06 9.50 -3.81
CA GLY A 118 -1.47 10.01 -5.05
C GLY A 118 -0.10 9.44 -5.39
N GLU A 119 0.46 8.53 -4.57
CA GLU A 119 1.78 7.94 -4.82
C GLU A 119 1.71 6.66 -5.66
N THR A 120 0.59 5.93 -5.61
CA THR A 120 0.39 4.71 -6.38
C THR A 120 -1.01 4.63 -6.98
N PHE A 121 -1.14 3.99 -8.14
CA PHE A 121 -2.40 3.41 -8.59
C PHE A 121 -2.55 2.02 -8.01
N THR A 122 -3.73 1.64 -7.57
CA THR A 122 -3.99 0.31 -7.03
C THR A 122 -5.17 -0.32 -7.75
N ALA A 123 -4.90 -1.38 -8.50
CA ALA A 123 -5.88 -2.23 -9.16
C ALA A 123 -6.02 -3.53 -8.35
N ARG A 124 -7.25 -3.96 -8.06
CA ARG A 124 -7.48 -5.14 -7.21
C ARG A 124 -8.52 -6.07 -7.84
N VAL A 125 -8.14 -7.33 -7.95
CA VAL A 125 -9.04 -8.42 -8.40
C VAL A 125 -8.65 -9.71 -7.69
N ALA A 126 -9.64 -10.57 -7.39
CA ALA A 126 -9.38 -11.85 -6.72
C ALA A 126 -8.31 -12.65 -7.49
N GLY A 127 -7.28 -13.12 -6.77
CA GLY A 127 -6.16 -13.85 -7.35
C GLY A 127 -5.18 -13.03 -8.16
N SER A 128 -5.27 -11.69 -8.16
CA SER A 128 -4.34 -10.78 -8.86
C SER A 128 -4.12 -11.15 -10.34
N ILE A 129 -5.17 -11.58 -11.04
CA ILE A 129 -5.13 -11.95 -12.47
C ILE A 129 -5.11 -10.70 -13.36
N ALA A 130 -4.69 -10.82 -14.62
CA ALA A 130 -4.89 -9.80 -15.65
C ALA A 130 -6.15 -10.09 -16.48
N ASN A 131 -6.84 -9.03 -16.92
CA ASN A 131 -7.90 -9.04 -17.91
C ASN A 131 -7.85 -7.71 -18.70
N ASP A 132 -8.68 -7.57 -19.73
CA ASP A 132 -8.63 -6.42 -20.63
C ASP A 132 -8.81 -5.07 -19.91
N ASP A 133 -9.74 -4.98 -18.95
CA ASP A 133 -9.97 -3.75 -18.20
C ASP A 133 -8.78 -3.38 -17.29
N LEU A 134 -8.15 -4.39 -16.69
CA LEU A 134 -6.95 -4.19 -15.88
C LEU A 134 -5.75 -3.83 -16.76
N LEU A 135 -5.58 -4.47 -17.93
CA LEU A 135 -4.53 -4.12 -18.88
C LEU A 135 -4.68 -2.67 -19.35
N GLY A 136 -5.88 -2.25 -19.75
CA GLY A 136 -6.15 -0.84 -20.11
C GLY A 136 -5.87 0.14 -18.97
N SER A 137 -6.17 -0.24 -17.73
CA SER A 137 -5.86 0.57 -16.55
C SER A 137 -4.35 0.69 -16.30
N LEU A 138 -3.59 -0.39 -16.50
CA LEU A 138 -2.13 -0.39 -16.38
C LEU A 138 -1.47 0.41 -17.52
N GLU A 139 -2.01 0.33 -18.74
CA GLU A 139 -1.59 1.18 -19.87
C GLU A 139 -1.82 2.65 -19.58
N PHE A 140 -3.00 3.02 -19.07
CA PHE A 140 -3.27 4.37 -18.62
C PHE A 140 -2.26 4.83 -17.57
N ALA A 141 -2.01 4.00 -16.55
CA ALA A 141 -1.06 4.31 -15.48
C ALA A 141 0.35 4.57 -16.01
N CYS A 142 0.84 3.77 -16.94
CA CYS A 142 2.23 3.85 -17.40
C CYS A 142 2.39 4.78 -18.61
N ALA A 143 1.58 4.61 -19.66
CA ALA A 143 1.75 5.34 -20.91
C ALA A 143 1.20 6.77 -20.84
N VAL A 144 0.07 6.99 -20.14
CA VAL A 144 -0.60 8.30 -20.08
C VAL A 144 -0.11 9.09 -18.88
N THR A 145 -0.09 8.49 -17.67
CA THR A 145 0.26 9.22 -16.47
C THR A 145 1.74 9.12 -16.10
N GLY A 146 2.49 8.15 -16.64
CA GLY A 146 3.93 8.04 -16.54
C GLY A 146 4.44 7.31 -15.30
N ALA A 147 3.63 6.42 -14.69
CA ALA A 147 4.11 5.50 -13.66
C ALA A 147 5.29 4.65 -14.19
N LYS A 148 6.27 4.39 -13.32
CA LYS A 148 7.54 3.76 -13.69
C LYS A 148 7.60 2.27 -13.39
N LEU A 149 6.63 1.74 -12.62
CA LEU A 149 6.63 0.36 -12.17
C LEU A 149 5.22 -0.22 -12.22
N ILE A 150 5.11 -1.45 -12.69
CA ILE A 150 3.94 -2.30 -12.42
C ILE A 150 4.41 -3.37 -11.44
N LEU A 151 3.79 -3.42 -10.26
CA LEU A 151 4.03 -4.45 -9.25
C LEU A 151 2.81 -5.37 -9.18
N VAL A 152 2.98 -6.64 -9.61
CA VAL A 152 1.98 -7.67 -9.44
C VAL A 152 2.21 -8.35 -8.09
N MET A 153 1.32 -8.10 -7.12
CA MET A 153 1.48 -8.58 -5.76
C MET A 153 0.46 -9.69 -5.45
N GLY A 154 0.92 -10.94 -5.44
CA GLY A 154 0.20 -12.08 -4.87
C GLY A 154 0.35 -12.11 -3.34
N HIS A 155 -0.35 -13.04 -2.69
CA HIS A 155 -0.22 -13.22 -1.24
C HIS A 155 -0.42 -14.66 -0.82
N THR A 156 0.12 -15.03 0.34
CA THR A 156 -0.06 -16.36 0.94
C THR A 156 -1.51 -16.62 1.36
N ALA A 157 -1.90 -17.88 1.41
CA ALA A 157 -3.24 -18.32 1.81
C ALA A 157 -4.39 -17.67 1.02
N CYS A 158 -4.19 -17.38 -0.26
CA CYS A 158 -5.17 -16.71 -1.12
C CYS A 158 -6.42 -17.54 -1.35
N GLY A 159 -7.60 -16.97 -1.03
CA GLY A 159 -8.89 -17.65 -1.18
C GLY A 159 -9.23 -17.97 -2.63
N ALA A 160 -8.89 -17.10 -3.59
CA ALA A 160 -9.13 -17.36 -5.02
C ALA A 160 -8.25 -18.51 -5.54
N ILE A 161 -7.00 -18.59 -5.09
CA ILE A 161 -6.12 -19.73 -5.41
C ILE A 161 -6.69 -21.04 -4.86
N LYS A 162 -7.15 -21.04 -3.61
CA LYS A 162 -7.83 -22.22 -3.02
C LYS A 162 -9.04 -22.62 -3.82
N GLY A 163 -9.91 -21.66 -4.19
CA GLY A 163 -11.08 -21.92 -5.01
C GLY A 163 -10.74 -22.51 -6.38
N ALA A 164 -9.65 -22.06 -7.02
CA ALA A 164 -9.19 -22.61 -8.29
C ALA A 164 -8.65 -24.05 -8.14
N ILE A 165 -7.94 -24.34 -7.03
CA ILE A 165 -7.47 -25.70 -6.71
C ILE A 165 -8.66 -26.65 -6.50
N ASP A 166 -9.70 -26.19 -5.78
CA ASP A 166 -10.88 -26.99 -5.46
C ASP A 166 -11.88 -27.09 -6.64
N GLY A 167 -11.67 -26.34 -7.73
CA GLY A 167 -12.60 -26.26 -8.85
C GLY A 167 -13.96 -25.66 -8.46
N ALA A 168 -13.96 -24.68 -7.55
CA ALA A 168 -15.20 -24.07 -7.07
C ALA A 168 -15.98 -23.39 -8.20
N GLU A 169 -17.32 -23.52 -8.18
CA GLU A 169 -18.24 -22.97 -9.16
C GLU A 169 -19.27 -22.07 -8.48
N LEU A 170 -19.31 -20.79 -8.89
CA LEU A 170 -20.29 -19.82 -8.41
C LEU A 170 -20.40 -18.65 -9.38
N GLY A 171 -21.43 -18.58 -10.20
CA GLY A 171 -21.69 -17.44 -11.08
C GLY A 171 -20.43 -16.94 -11.80
N HIS A 172 -20.16 -15.64 -11.74
CA HIS A 172 -18.97 -15.03 -12.36
C HIS A 172 -17.64 -15.43 -11.72
N LEU A 173 -17.66 -15.95 -10.49
CA LEU A 173 -16.45 -16.47 -9.84
C LEU A 173 -15.86 -17.64 -10.63
N THR A 174 -16.70 -18.52 -11.20
CA THR A 174 -16.25 -19.64 -12.03
C THR A 174 -15.31 -19.16 -13.13
N GLY A 175 -15.72 -18.18 -13.94
CA GLY A 175 -14.91 -17.64 -15.04
C GLY A 175 -13.63 -16.92 -14.56
N LEU A 176 -13.63 -16.35 -13.36
CA LEU A 176 -12.45 -15.78 -12.74
C LEU A 176 -11.44 -16.88 -12.36
N LEU A 177 -11.91 -17.95 -11.70
CA LEU A 177 -11.07 -19.06 -11.24
C LEU A 177 -10.48 -19.85 -12.43
N GLU A 178 -11.20 -19.94 -13.57
CA GLU A 178 -10.66 -20.53 -14.79
C GLU A 178 -9.37 -19.86 -15.27
N LYS A 179 -9.20 -18.56 -15.04
CA LYS A 179 -7.97 -17.81 -15.37
C LYS A 179 -6.79 -18.18 -14.47
N ILE A 180 -7.05 -18.74 -13.27
CA ILE A 180 -6.05 -19.21 -12.32
C ILE A 180 -5.67 -20.67 -12.56
N LYS A 181 -6.57 -21.50 -13.09
CA LYS A 181 -6.36 -22.94 -13.32
C LYS A 181 -5.05 -23.27 -14.05
N PRO A 182 -4.62 -22.55 -15.10
CA PRO A 182 -3.32 -22.81 -15.74
C PRO A 182 -2.16 -22.77 -14.75
N SER A 183 -2.22 -21.87 -13.76
CA SER A 183 -1.19 -21.78 -12.73
C SER A 183 -1.22 -22.96 -11.77
N VAL A 184 -2.41 -23.47 -11.43
CA VAL A 184 -2.55 -24.71 -10.65
C VAL A 184 -1.89 -25.87 -11.35
N VAL A 185 -2.15 -26.04 -12.67
CA VAL A 185 -1.59 -27.13 -13.48
C VAL A 185 -0.07 -27.01 -13.60
N ALA A 186 0.42 -25.82 -13.90
CA ALA A 186 1.85 -25.54 -14.16
C ALA A 186 2.72 -25.59 -12.90
N THR A 187 2.15 -25.49 -11.70
CA THR A 187 2.93 -25.52 -10.47
C THR A 187 3.54 -26.88 -10.23
N SER A 188 4.87 -26.98 -10.25
CA SER A 188 5.59 -28.17 -9.79
C SER A 188 5.62 -28.20 -8.28
N TYR A 189 5.12 -29.29 -7.69
CA TYR A 189 5.05 -29.45 -6.24
C TYR A 189 5.11 -30.91 -5.81
N ALA A 190 6.04 -31.22 -4.91
CA ALA A 190 6.19 -32.57 -4.34
C ALA A 190 5.33 -32.65 -3.05
N GLY A 191 4.18 -33.28 -3.11
CA GLY A 191 3.26 -33.44 -1.99
C GLY A 191 1.79 -33.33 -2.40
N GLU A 192 0.91 -33.23 -1.42
CA GLU A 192 -0.53 -33.15 -1.66
C GLU A 192 -0.92 -31.82 -2.33
N ARG A 193 -1.59 -31.94 -3.47
CA ARG A 193 -2.02 -30.80 -4.32
C ARG A 193 -3.48 -30.44 -4.00
N VAL A 194 -3.74 -30.07 -2.75
CA VAL A 194 -5.08 -29.74 -2.24
C VAL A 194 -5.09 -28.34 -1.59
N SER A 195 -6.24 -27.70 -1.54
CA SER A 195 -6.40 -26.34 -0.99
C SER A 195 -6.14 -26.24 0.53
N LYS A 196 -6.20 -27.40 1.22
CA LYS A 196 -5.84 -27.49 2.65
C LYS A 196 -4.33 -27.46 2.89
N ASN A 197 -3.52 -27.78 1.89
CA ASN A 197 -2.07 -27.67 1.94
C ASN A 197 -1.64 -26.25 1.61
N TYR A 198 -1.41 -25.42 2.64
CA TYR A 198 -1.02 -24.01 2.46
C TYR A 198 0.27 -23.83 1.67
N ALA A 199 1.24 -24.73 1.82
CA ALA A 199 2.49 -24.65 1.05
C ALA A 199 2.25 -24.85 -0.46
N PHE A 200 1.32 -25.75 -0.84
CA PHE A 200 0.89 -25.89 -2.22
C PHE A 200 0.13 -24.65 -2.71
N VAL A 201 -0.81 -24.14 -1.92
CA VAL A 201 -1.56 -22.91 -2.24
C VAL A 201 -0.61 -21.75 -2.52
N ASP A 202 0.42 -21.57 -1.68
CA ASP A 202 1.40 -20.50 -1.82
C ASP A 202 2.33 -20.70 -3.02
N ALA A 203 2.68 -21.95 -3.34
CA ALA A 203 3.40 -22.28 -4.57
C ALA A 203 2.58 -21.92 -5.82
N VAL A 204 1.29 -22.27 -5.84
CA VAL A 204 0.37 -21.88 -6.92
C VAL A 204 0.22 -20.35 -6.98
N ALA A 205 0.14 -19.66 -5.87
CA ALA A 205 0.05 -18.21 -5.85
C ALA A 205 1.28 -17.56 -6.50
N LYS A 206 2.49 -18.06 -6.22
CA LYS A 206 3.74 -17.61 -6.88
C LYS A 206 3.71 -17.84 -8.38
N THR A 207 3.34 -19.06 -8.81
CA THR A 207 3.19 -19.38 -10.24
C THR A 207 2.16 -18.47 -10.91
N ASN A 208 1.06 -18.17 -10.24
CA ASN A 208 0.02 -17.29 -10.76
C ASN A 208 0.51 -15.84 -10.93
N VAL A 209 1.33 -15.32 -10.01
CA VAL A 209 1.97 -14.00 -10.16
C VAL A 209 2.88 -14.00 -11.39
N ILE A 210 3.72 -15.03 -11.57
CA ILE A 210 4.61 -15.17 -12.74
C ILE A 210 3.79 -15.20 -14.04
N HIS A 211 2.71 -15.98 -14.08
CA HIS A 211 1.81 -16.04 -15.23
C HIS A 211 1.11 -14.70 -15.50
N THR A 212 0.71 -13.98 -14.46
CA THR A 212 0.10 -12.64 -14.61
C THR A 212 1.10 -11.64 -15.18
N VAL A 213 2.35 -11.64 -14.72
CA VAL A 213 3.43 -10.81 -15.28
C VAL A 213 3.66 -11.16 -16.76
N ALA A 214 3.72 -12.44 -17.09
CA ALA A 214 3.86 -12.90 -18.47
C ALA A 214 2.65 -12.50 -19.34
N ALA A 215 1.43 -12.59 -18.80
CA ALA A 215 0.21 -12.17 -19.48
C ALA A 215 0.21 -10.66 -19.77
N ILE A 216 0.62 -9.82 -18.82
CA ILE A 216 0.74 -8.37 -19.02
C ILE A 216 1.70 -8.07 -20.20
N ARG A 217 2.88 -8.71 -20.21
CA ARG A 217 3.85 -8.56 -21.30
C ARG A 217 3.35 -9.08 -22.65
N GLY A 218 2.67 -10.22 -22.64
CA GLY A 218 2.20 -10.87 -23.86
C GLY A 218 0.94 -10.27 -24.48
N GLN A 219 0.07 -9.66 -23.67
CA GLN A 219 -1.22 -9.15 -24.11
C GLN A 219 -1.24 -7.63 -24.33
N SER A 220 -0.30 -6.87 -23.74
CA SER A 220 -0.16 -5.44 -23.97
C SER A 220 1.16 -5.10 -24.67
N SER A 221 1.10 -4.85 -25.97
CA SER A 221 2.24 -4.35 -26.74
C SER A 221 2.73 -2.97 -26.24
N VAL A 222 1.82 -2.15 -25.70
CA VAL A 222 2.14 -0.85 -25.11
C VAL A 222 3.07 -1.02 -23.92
N LEU A 223 2.68 -1.87 -22.96
CA LEU A 223 3.47 -2.11 -21.74
C LEU A 223 4.79 -2.85 -22.05
N ALA A 224 4.75 -3.82 -22.95
CA ALA A 224 5.95 -4.53 -23.38
C ALA A 224 6.98 -3.59 -24.02
N ASN A 225 6.55 -2.64 -24.86
CA ASN A 225 7.44 -1.67 -25.47
C ASN A 225 7.99 -0.68 -24.43
N LEU A 226 7.17 -0.20 -23.49
CA LEU A 226 7.66 0.68 -22.41
C LEU A 226 8.71 -0.02 -21.54
N GLU A 227 8.52 -1.31 -21.23
CA GLU A 227 9.50 -2.10 -20.48
C GLU A 227 10.79 -2.32 -21.29
N LYS A 228 10.67 -2.67 -22.58
CA LYS A 228 11.83 -2.82 -23.50
C LYS A 228 12.65 -1.55 -23.62
N ASP A 229 11.98 -0.39 -23.64
CA ASP A 229 12.63 0.92 -23.69
C ASP A 229 13.22 1.36 -22.33
N GLY A 230 13.10 0.55 -21.28
CA GLY A 230 13.57 0.86 -19.93
C GLY A 230 12.78 1.98 -19.23
N LYS A 231 11.60 2.34 -19.76
CA LYS A 231 10.74 3.38 -19.17
C LYS A 231 9.98 2.90 -17.95
N ILE A 232 9.66 1.60 -17.91
CA ILE A 232 9.01 0.94 -16.80
C ILE A 232 9.70 -0.39 -16.48
N LYS A 233 9.37 -0.97 -15.32
CA LYS A 233 9.56 -2.39 -15.00
C LYS A 233 8.22 -3.04 -14.67
N ILE A 234 8.10 -4.34 -14.99
CA ILE A 234 6.97 -5.18 -14.59
C ILE A 234 7.53 -6.28 -13.68
N VAL A 235 7.17 -6.23 -12.41
CA VAL A 235 7.76 -7.09 -11.37
C VAL A 235 6.68 -7.88 -10.66
N GLY A 236 6.90 -9.18 -10.46
CA GLY A 236 6.09 -10.03 -9.60
C GLY A 236 6.57 -9.96 -8.15
N SER A 237 5.63 -10.07 -7.21
CA SER A 237 5.96 -10.15 -5.79
C SER A 237 4.96 -11.00 -5.01
N MET A 238 5.39 -11.49 -3.85
CA MET A 238 4.53 -12.19 -2.88
C MET A 238 4.53 -11.47 -1.54
N TYR A 239 3.33 -11.19 -1.07
CA TYR A 239 3.09 -10.70 0.29
C TYR A 239 2.81 -11.88 1.22
N TYR A 240 3.59 -12.02 2.25
CA TYR A 240 3.43 -13.04 3.28
C TYR A 240 2.57 -12.50 4.41
N LEU A 241 1.38 -13.07 4.62
CA LEU A 241 0.50 -12.67 5.73
C LEU A 241 1.16 -12.83 7.09
N GLU A 242 2.01 -13.86 7.23
CA GLU A 242 2.87 -14.01 8.39
C GLU A 242 4.10 -13.13 8.25
N GLY A 243 4.35 -12.28 9.24
CA GLY A 243 5.48 -11.35 9.27
C GLY A 243 5.41 -10.17 8.31
N GLY A 244 4.38 -10.07 7.43
CA GLY A 244 4.11 -8.89 6.61
C GLY A 244 5.13 -8.60 5.51
N ARG A 245 6.00 -9.54 5.14
CA ARG A 245 7.07 -9.34 4.15
C ARG A 245 6.52 -9.38 2.74
N VAL A 246 6.98 -8.45 1.90
CA VAL A 246 6.84 -8.51 0.44
C VAL A 246 8.19 -8.92 -0.17
N GLU A 247 8.17 -9.98 -0.96
CA GLU A 247 9.34 -10.53 -1.64
C GLU A 247 9.16 -10.43 -3.15
N THR A 248 10.12 -9.85 -3.84
CA THR A 248 10.11 -9.82 -5.31
C THR A 248 10.42 -11.22 -5.86
N LEU A 249 9.70 -11.59 -6.91
CA LEU A 249 9.93 -12.83 -7.65
C LEU A 249 10.82 -12.53 -8.85
N SER A 250 11.87 -13.30 -8.99
CA SER A 250 12.80 -13.27 -10.14
C SER A 250 12.25 -14.00 -11.36
#